data_977009d9f0e6ddb3439b79f934f1359f
#
_entry.id   977009d9f0e6ddb3439b79f934f1359f
#
_cell.length_a   1.000
_cell.length_b   1.000
_cell.length_c   1.000
_cell.angle_alpha   90.00
_cell.angle_beta   90.00
_cell.angle_gamma   90.00
#
_symmetry.space_group_name_H-M   'P 1'
#
loop_
_entity.id
_entity.type
_entity.pdbx_description
1 polymer ?
#
loop_
_entity_poly.entity_id
_entity_poly.type
_entity_poly.pdbx_seq_one_letter_code
_entity_poly.pdbx_strand_id
1 'polypeptide(L)'
;AFEQDEYGNHRIVTVRTQGTSDDNNHDKLDVSSVYLKISSDTKTIASYYSIDKKRWNMVRLYKNCYPKNIYLGISSQCPQKGSCTSRFEEISLSHDNVSDFRLGE
;
A
#
# COMPACT_ATOMS: atom_id res chain seq x y z
N ALA A 1 -0.40 -2.18 -2.99
CA ALA A 1 -0.75 -3.59 -3.11
C ALA A 1 0.41 -4.48 -2.71
N PHE A 2 0.08 -5.68 -2.28
CA PHE A 2 1.00 -6.80 -2.14
C PHE A 2 0.52 -7.86 -3.13
N GLU A 3 1.33 -8.17 -4.12
CA GLU A 3 0.89 -8.98 -5.26
C GLU A 3 1.99 -9.90 -5.77
N GLN A 4 1.59 -10.87 -6.56
CA GLN A 4 2.52 -11.73 -7.28
C GLN A 4 2.83 -11.10 -8.63
N ASP A 5 4.12 -10.94 -8.94
CA ASP A 5 4.56 -10.42 -10.23
C ASP A 5 4.56 -11.51 -11.32
N GLU A 6 4.90 -11.11 -12.54
CA GLU A 6 4.93 -12.01 -13.72
C GLU A 6 5.94 -13.15 -13.61
N TYR A 7 6.88 -13.05 -12.68
CA TYR A 7 7.89 -14.10 -12.42
C TYR A 7 7.54 -14.97 -11.20
N GLY A 8 6.38 -14.73 -10.58
CA GLY A 8 5.94 -15.47 -9.40
C GLY A 8 6.50 -14.96 -8.09
N ASN A 9 7.16 -13.80 -8.07
CA ASN A 9 7.66 -13.21 -6.84
C ASN A 9 6.61 -12.36 -6.16
N HIS A 10 6.58 -12.36 -4.84
CA HIS A 10 5.77 -11.41 -4.10
C HIS A 10 6.45 -10.03 -4.10
N ARG A 11 5.66 -9.01 -4.36
CA ARG A 11 6.15 -7.65 -4.54
C ARG A 11 5.19 -6.62 -3.95
N ILE A 12 5.76 -5.57 -3.41
CA ILE A 12 5.00 -4.37 -3.04
C ILE A 12 4.87 -3.50 -4.27
N VAL A 13 3.65 -3.06 -4.56
CA VAL A 13 3.34 -2.23 -5.72
C VAL A 13 2.43 -1.09 -5.29
N THR A 14 2.67 0.10 -5.80
CA THR A 14 1.73 1.21 -5.71
C THR A 14 1.33 1.66 -7.11
N VAL A 15 0.07 2.02 -7.26
CA VAL A 15 -0.45 2.59 -8.51
C VAL A 15 -1.20 3.86 -8.15
N ARG A 16 -0.86 4.94 -8.82
CA ARG A 16 -1.59 6.19 -8.74
C ARG A 16 -2.19 6.49 -10.10
N THR A 17 -3.51 6.64 -10.15
CA THR A 17 -4.21 6.89 -11.40
C THR A 17 -4.89 8.26 -11.36
N GLN A 18 -4.50 9.14 -12.29
CA GLN A 18 -5.15 10.40 -12.60
C GLN A 18 -5.17 10.55 -14.12
N GLY A 19 -6.19 9.96 -14.77
CA GLY A 19 -6.19 9.81 -16.22
C GLY A 19 -5.27 8.68 -16.67
N THR A 20 -4.00 8.76 -16.35
CA THR A 20 -2.99 7.73 -16.62
C THR A 20 -2.58 7.03 -15.34
N SER A 21 -2.34 5.73 -15.40
CA SER A 21 -1.80 4.95 -14.30
C SER A 21 -0.29 5.16 -14.19
N ASP A 22 0.15 5.43 -12.97
CA ASP A 22 1.55 5.63 -12.61
C ASP A 22 1.93 4.52 -11.64
N ASP A 23 2.58 3.49 -12.17
CA ASP A 23 2.93 2.27 -11.44
C ASP A 23 4.32 2.40 -10.81
N ASN A 24 4.44 1.87 -9.61
CA ASN A 24 5.72 1.76 -8.93
C ASN A 24 5.87 0.35 -8.36
N ASN A 25 6.75 -0.43 -8.98
CA ASN A 25 7.16 -1.73 -8.47
C ASN A 25 8.26 -1.52 -7.44
N HIS A 26 7.95 -1.84 -6.20
CA HIS A 26 8.86 -1.69 -5.08
C HIS A 26 9.51 -3.04 -4.72
N ASP A 27 9.85 -3.25 -3.45
CA ASP A 27 10.62 -4.40 -3.02
C ASP A 27 9.97 -5.75 -3.35
N LYS A 28 10.80 -6.70 -3.73
CA LYS A 28 10.47 -8.13 -3.70
C LYS A 28 10.58 -8.63 -2.27
N LEU A 29 9.63 -9.42 -1.85
CA LEU A 29 9.58 -9.96 -0.50
C LEU A 29 9.43 -11.47 -0.54
N ASP A 30 10.24 -12.16 0.25
CA ASP A 30 10.15 -13.61 0.42
C ASP A 30 9.27 -13.95 1.63
N VAL A 31 8.05 -13.44 1.61
CA VAL A 31 7.04 -13.64 2.66
C VAL A 31 5.67 -13.80 2.01
N SER A 32 4.75 -14.44 2.71
CA SER A 32 3.37 -14.64 2.24
C SER A 32 2.37 -13.63 2.81
N SER A 33 2.81 -12.78 3.75
CA SER A 33 1.97 -11.75 4.35
C SER A 33 2.79 -10.52 4.72
N VAL A 34 2.15 -9.37 4.71
CA VAL A 34 2.76 -8.08 5.07
C VAL A 34 1.73 -7.21 5.79
N TYR A 35 2.23 -6.26 6.55
CA TYR A 35 1.43 -5.14 7.04
C TYR A 35 1.53 -3.99 6.05
N LEU A 36 0.41 -3.39 5.72
CA LEU A 36 0.33 -2.21 4.86
C LEU A 36 -0.21 -1.02 5.65
N LYS A 37 0.34 0.14 5.42
CA LYS A 37 -0.09 1.39 6.05
C LYS A 37 -0.15 2.50 5.01
N ILE A 38 -1.20 3.30 5.08
CA ILE A 38 -1.30 4.55 4.34
C ILE A 38 -1.52 5.65 5.38
N SER A 39 -0.76 6.73 5.27
CA SER A 39 -0.90 7.90 6.11
C SER A 39 -1.05 9.13 5.24
N SER A 40 -1.94 10.02 5.63
CA SER A 40 -2.21 11.22 4.86
C SER A 40 -2.47 12.40 5.80
N ASP A 41 -1.88 13.52 5.47
CA ASP A 41 -2.31 14.82 5.93
C ASP A 41 -2.97 15.61 4.78
N THR A 42 -3.24 16.90 4.96
CA THR A 42 -3.87 17.70 3.91
C THR A 42 -2.96 17.96 2.70
N LYS A 43 -1.68 17.68 2.80
CA LYS A 43 -0.67 18.00 1.77
C LYS A 43 -0.03 16.77 1.16
N THR A 44 0.12 15.70 1.91
CA THR A 44 0.97 14.57 1.58
C THR A 44 0.27 13.25 1.84
N ILE A 45 0.52 12.27 0.98
CA ILE A 45 0.12 10.88 1.17
C ILE A 45 1.39 10.03 1.14
N ALA A 46 1.51 9.13 2.10
CA ALA A 46 2.60 8.17 2.18
C ALA A 46 2.07 6.76 2.36
N SER A 47 2.72 5.81 1.72
CA SER A 47 2.41 4.39 1.87
C SER A 47 3.64 3.63 2.35
N TYR A 48 3.39 2.61 3.15
CA TYR A 48 4.41 1.83 3.83
C TYR A 48 4.06 0.36 3.83
N TYR A 49 5.08 -0.48 3.97
CA TYR A 49 4.89 -1.86 4.35
C TYR A 49 5.81 -2.21 5.52
N SER A 50 5.46 -3.29 6.22
CA SER A 50 6.30 -3.88 7.26
C SER A 50 6.11 -5.40 7.28
N ILE A 51 7.16 -6.13 7.61
CA ILE A 51 7.06 -7.58 7.80
C ILE A 51 6.89 -7.96 9.27
N ASP A 52 7.15 -7.05 10.20
CA ASP A 52 7.13 -7.29 11.65
C ASP A 52 6.25 -6.33 12.45
N LYS A 53 5.61 -5.36 11.76
CA LYS A 53 4.78 -4.28 12.36
C LYS A 53 5.57 -3.34 13.29
N LYS A 54 6.88 -3.46 13.29
CA LYS A 54 7.79 -2.63 14.10
C LYS A 54 8.55 -1.63 13.26
N ARG A 55 9.22 -2.13 12.23
CA ARG A 55 9.95 -1.31 11.26
C ARG A 55 9.11 -1.12 10.01
N TRP A 56 8.87 0.13 9.65
CA TRP A 56 8.12 0.51 8.46
C TRP A 56 9.06 0.96 7.35
N ASN A 57 8.79 0.50 6.16
CA ASN A 57 9.53 0.85 4.95
C ASN A 57 8.64 1.73 4.09
N MET A 58 9.09 2.93 3.77
CA MET A 58 8.34 3.83 2.90
C MET A 58 8.36 3.30 1.47
N VAL A 59 7.18 3.15 0.90
CA VAL A 59 7.01 2.71 -0.49
C VAL A 59 6.90 3.91 -1.40
N ARG A 60 6.07 4.88 -1.03
CA ARG A 60 5.82 6.04 -1.87
C ARG A 60 5.35 7.23 -1.02
N LEU A 61 5.80 8.41 -1.42
CA LEU A 61 5.39 9.69 -0.86
C LEU A 61 5.03 10.61 -2.01
N TYR A 62 3.84 11.20 -1.98
CA TYR A 62 3.40 12.08 -3.04
C TYR A 62 2.43 13.15 -2.55
N LYS A 63 2.22 14.16 -3.39
CA LYS A 63 1.30 15.25 -3.08
C LYS A 63 -0.14 14.75 -3.00
N ASN A 64 -0.84 15.18 -1.96
CA ASN A 64 -2.27 14.91 -1.82
C ASN A 64 -3.06 15.87 -2.71
N CYS A 65 -3.51 15.39 -3.87
CA CYS A 65 -4.34 16.11 -4.83
C CYS A 65 -5.78 15.57 -4.88
N TYR A 66 -6.17 14.76 -3.90
CA TYR A 66 -7.51 14.18 -3.87
C TYR A 66 -8.53 15.16 -3.29
N PRO A 67 -9.83 14.98 -3.62
CA PRO A 67 -10.90 15.72 -2.98
C PRO A 67 -10.90 15.55 -1.46
N LYS A 68 -11.53 16.48 -0.76
CA LYS A 68 -11.64 16.43 0.71
C LYS A 68 -12.33 15.17 1.20
N ASN A 69 -13.36 14.72 0.48
CA ASN A 69 -14.09 13.49 0.80
C ASN A 69 -13.66 12.39 -0.17
N ILE A 70 -13.12 11.31 0.37
CA ILE A 70 -12.64 10.16 -0.40
C ILE A 70 -13.19 8.88 0.21
N TYR A 71 -13.21 7.82 -0.59
CA TYR A 71 -13.50 6.48 -0.12
C TYR A 71 -12.21 5.70 0.05
N LEU A 72 -12.13 4.92 1.12
CA LEU A 72 -11.05 3.97 1.36
C LEU A 72 -11.63 2.56 1.27
N GLY A 73 -10.85 1.65 0.74
CA GLY A 73 -11.27 0.27 0.63
C GLY A 73 -10.11 -0.70 0.57
N ILE A 74 -10.45 -1.96 0.77
CA ILE A 74 -9.54 -3.09 0.55
C ILE A 74 -10.17 -4.01 -0.48
N SER A 75 -9.34 -4.63 -1.31
CA SER A 75 -9.81 -5.53 -2.36
C SER A 75 -8.81 -6.66 -2.60
N SER A 76 -9.32 -7.76 -3.12
CA SER A 76 -8.52 -8.88 -3.60
C SER A 76 -8.86 -9.13 -5.05
N GLN A 77 -7.84 -9.31 -5.88
CA GLN A 77 -8.00 -9.48 -7.33
C GLN A 77 -7.16 -10.65 -7.83
N CYS A 78 -7.70 -11.38 -8.78
CA CYS A 78 -7.00 -12.40 -9.54
C CYS A 78 -7.23 -12.13 -11.03
N PRO A 79 -6.47 -11.22 -11.66
CA PRO A 79 -6.70 -10.78 -13.04
C PRO A 79 -6.34 -11.87 -14.08
N GLN A 80 -5.56 -12.86 -13.68
CA GLN A 80 -5.22 -13.99 -14.52
C GLN A 80 -6.27 -15.11 -14.39
N LYS A 81 -6.22 -16.08 -15.28
CA LYS A 81 -7.07 -17.28 -15.18
C LYS A 81 -6.71 -18.06 -13.90
N GLY A 82 -7.71 -18.40 -13.13
CA GLY A 82 -7.54 -19.11 -11.85
C GLY A 82 -8.27 -18.42 -10.72
N SER A 83 -7.84 -18.70 -9.49
CA SER A 83 -8.40 -18.08 -8.29
C SER A 83 -7.30 -17.75 -7.29
N CYS A 84 -7.53 -16.72 -6.48
CA CYS A 84 -6.69 -16.43 -5.35
C CYS A 84 -7.57 -16.08 -4.14
N THR A 85 -7.04 -16.31 -2.96
CA THR A 85 -7.70 -15.96 -1.69
C THR A 85 -6.76 -15.05 -0.92
N SER A 86 -7.29 -13.91 -0.47
CA SER A 86 -6.57 -12.99 0.39
C SER A 86 -7.27 -12.90 1.73
N ARG A 87 -6.48 -12.85 2.79
CA ARG A 87 -6.99 -12.69 4.16
C ARG A 87 -6.51 -11.35 4.69
N PHE A 88 -7.44 -10.56 5.20
CA PHE A 88 -7.16 -9.25 5.80
C PHE A 88 -7.45 -9.32 7.30
N GLU A 89 -6.51 -8.88 8.10
CA GLU A 89 -6.60 -8.87 9.56
C GLU A 89 -6.10 -7.52 10.10
N GLU A 90 -6.45 -7.21 11.35
CA GLU A 90 -6.00 -6.02 12.06
C GLU A 90 -6.30 -4.71 11.31
N ILE A 91 -7.46 -4.64 10.67
CA ILE A 91 -7.88 -3.46 9.91
C ILE A 91 -8.22 -2.34 10.89
N SER A 92 -7.59 -1.19 10.75
CA SER A 92 -7.88 -0.02 11.57
C SER A 92 -7.80 1.26 10.75
N LEU A 93 -8.59 2.24 11.14
CA LEU A 93 -8.59 3.58 10.60
C LEU A 93 -8.59 4.56 11.77
N SER A 94 -7.68 5.53 11.75
CA SER A 94 -7.64 6.61 12.74
C SER A 94 -7.56 7.97 12.07
N HIS A 95 -7.81 9.03 12.80
CA HIS A 95 -7.62 10.40 12.32
C HIS A 95 -6.20 10.92 12.54
N ASP A 96 -5.32 10.08 13.11
CA ASP A 96 -3.93 10.40 13.30
C ASP A 96 -3.14 10.10 12.03
N ASN A 97 -2.13 10.90 11.76
CA ASN A 97 -1.16 10.63 10.71
C ASN A 97 0.23 10.44 11.33
N VAL A 98 1.14 9.86 10.56
CA VAL A 98 2.52 9.70 11.01
C VAL A 98 3.17 11.07 11.19
N SER A 99 4.00 11.21 12.21
CA SER A 99 4.76 12.42 12.50
C SER A 99 6.05 12.47 11.68
N ASP A 100 6.66 11.33 11.47
CA ASP A 100 7.87 11.16 10.66
C ASP A 100 7.55 10.30 9.45
N PHE A 101 7.44 10.94 8.29
CA PHE A 101 7.13 10.24 7.05
C PHE A 101 8.24 9.27 6.62
N ARG A 102 9.50 9.53 6.98
CA ARG A 102 10.61 8.66 6.61
C ARG A 102 10.57 7.35 7.38
N LEU A 103 10.21 7.41 8.64
CA LEU A 103 10.14 6.24 9.52
C LEU A 103 8.75 5.59 9.53
N GLY A 104 7.72 6.28 9.05
CA GLY A 104 6.35 5.78 9.10
C GLY A 104 5.77 5.74 10.52
N GLU A 105 6.25 6.62 11.36
CA GLU A 105 5.87 6.70 12.78
C GLU A 105 5.19 8.02 13.14
#